data_6024a3975e36c7a9246b3b9c5c20078b
#
_entry.id   6024a3975e36c7a9246b3b9c5c20078b
#
_cell.length_a   1.000
_cell.length_b   1.000
_cell.length_c   1.000
_cell.angle_alpha   90.00
_cell.angle_beta   90.00
_cell.angle_gamma   90.00
#
_symmetry.space_group_name_H-M   'P 1'
#
loop_
_entity.id
_entity.type
_entity.pdbx_description
1 polymer ?
#
loop_
_entity_poly.entity_id
_entity_poly.type
_entity_poly.pdbx_seq_one_letter_code
_entity_poly.pdbx_strand_id
1 'polypeptide(L)'
;TGVSPISSIRYAGSPWELRLAEAQETLRRNGLRERVRLQTDGGLKTGLDVIKATLLGADSFGFGTVPMMALGCKYLRICHLNTCATGVATQEPRLRAQHFKGLPERVIAYFTYLVEDVRRHLAALGARSLEDLIGRADLLVEREDVPHRQQLLDLSRLKASASLPGAASHRAAPPIAAPPSPLAQQLLDEAFPELKAGRSVRREVRIDTQDRSLGAGLAGALAKAFG
;
A
#
# COMPACT_ATOMS: atom_id res chain seq x y z
N THR A 1 10.61 -2.68 -3.67
CA THR A 1 9.57 -3.64 -3.40
C THR A 1 10.12 -4.96 -2.85
N GLY A 2 9.30 -5.68 -2.05
CA GLY A 2 9.76 -6.85 -1.31
C GLY A 2 10.26 -8.01 -2.17
N VAL A 3 9.63 -8.30 -3.29
CA VAL A 3 9.89 -9.48 -4.13
C VAL A 3 10.73 -9.21 -5.38
N SER A 4 11.17 -7.97 -5.59
CA SER A 4 11.94 -7.61 -6.77
C SER A 4 13.39 -8.10 -6.71
N PRO A 5 14.02 -8.43 -7.86
CA PRO A 5 15.44 -8.67 -7.94
C PRO A 5 16.24 -7.46 -7.43
N ILE A 6 17.44 -7.73 -6.91
CA ILE A 6 18.28 -6.66 -6.36
C ILE A 6 18.68 -5.60 -7.39
N SER A 7 18.82 -6.00 -8.66
CA SER A 7 19.07 -5.09 -9.78
C SER A 7 17.93 -4.07 -9.95
N SER A 8 16.67 -4.52 -9.89
CA SER A 8 15.50 -3.62 -9.97
C SER A 8 15.46 -2.65 -8.79
N ILE A 9 15.81 -3.10 -7.59
CA ILE A 9 15.83 -2.25 -6.39
C ILE A 9 16.91 -1.16 -6.50
N ARG A 10 18.07 -1.51 -7.08
CA ARG A 10 19.20 -0.58 -7.19
C ARG A 10 19.06 0.42 -8.33
N TYR A 11 18.45 0.03 -9.45
CA TYR A 11 18.54 0.77 -10.71
C TYR A 11 17.18 1.19 -11.29
N ALA A 12 16.08 0.73 -10.76
CA ALA A 12 14.75 1.11 -11.21
C ALA A 12 14.05 2.02 -10.20
N GLY A 13 13.52 3.13 -10.68
CA GLY A 13 12.74 4.08 -9.87
C GLY A 13 13.59 5.13 -9.17
N SER A 14 12.98 5.82 -8.23
CA SER A 14 13.56 6.88 -7.41
C SER A 14 13.16 6.68 -5.94
N PRO A 15 13.84 7.34 -4.99
CA PRO A 15 13.38 7.36 -3.60
C PRO A 15 11.90 7.77 -3.51
N TRP A 16 11.14 7.07 -2.69
CA TRP A 16 9.70 7.30 -2.56
C TRP A 16 9.40 8.71 -2.02
N GLU A 17 10.26 9.27 -1.21
CA GLU A 17 10.15 10.61 -0.64
C GLU A 17 10.03 11.66 -1.74
N LEU A 18 10.92 11.60 -2.73
CA LEU A 18 10.92 12.53 -3.85
C LEU A 18 9.67 12.38 -4.71
N ARG A 19 9.32 11.15 -5.07
CA ARG A 19 8.16 10.88 -5.94
C ARG A 19 6.85 11.22 -5.27
N LEU A 20 6.72 10.97 -3.97
CA LEU A 20 5.54 11.34 -3.22
C LEU A 20 5.38 12.86 -3.16
N ALA A 21 6.45 13.58 -2.83
CA ALA A 21 6.44 15.04 -2.79
C ALA A 21 6.08 15.67 -4.15
N GLU A 22 6.67 15.17 -5.25
CA GLU A 22 6.34 15.60 -6.62
C GLU A 22 4.87 15.34 -6.96
N ALA A 23 4.35 14.14 -6.63
CA ALA A 23 2.96 13.80 -6.88
C ALA A 23 2.01 14.70 -6.08
N GLN A 24 2.29 14.91 -4.79
CA GLN A 24 1.54 15.79 -3.92
C GLN A 24 1.51 17.23 -4.47
N GLU A 25 2.67 17.78 -4.83
CA GLU A 25 2.79 19.12 -5.37
C GLU A 25 2.01 19.26 -6.69
N THR A 26 2.20 18.31 -7.61
CA THR A 26 1.53 18.32 -8.93
C THR A 26 0.02 18.27 -8.78
N LEU A 27 -0.51 17.37 -7.95
CA LEU A 27 -1.94 17.24 -7.72
C LEU A 27 -2.53 18.49 -7.08
N ARG A 28 -1.83 19.11 -6.13
CA ARG A 28 -2.26 20.37 -5.49
C ARG A 28 -2.27 21.53 -6.47
N ARG A 29 -1.22 21.70 -7.27
CA ARG A 29 -1.13 22.76 -8.29
C ARG A 29 -2.23 22.69 -9.35
N ASN A 30 -2.73 21.49 -9.63
CA ASN A 30 -3.78 21.25 -10.63
C ASN A 30 -5.19 21.13 -10.01
N GLY A 31 -5.38 21.35 -8.73
CA GLY A 31 -6.68 21.22 -8.05
C GLY A 31 -7.26 19.80 -8.08
N LEU A 32 -6.41 18.78 -8.18
CA LEU A 32 -6.81 17.37 -8.29
C LEU A 32 -6.64 16.59 -6.98
N ARG A 33 -5.93 17.16 -6.00
CA ARG A 33 -5.52 16.44 -4.79
C ARG A 33 -6.69 15.92 -3.96
N GLU A 34 -7.75 16.66 -3.86
CA GLU A 34 -8.95 16.26 -3.11
C GLU A 34 -9.70 15.06 -3.72
N ARG A 35 -9.46 14.77 -5.01
CA ARG A 35 -10.15 13.72 -5.77
C ARG A 35 -9.47 12.37 -5.70
N VAL A 36 -8.19 12.34 -5.32
CA VAL A 36 -7.36 11.13 -5.37
C VAL A 36 -6.77 10.78 -4.02
N ARG A 37 -6.59 9.49 -3.77
CA ARG A 37 -5.85 8.97 -2.62
C ARG A 37 -4.42 8.67 -3.06
N LEU A 38 -3.44 9.26 -2.39
CA LEU A 38 -2.05 8.94 -2.59
C LEU A 38 -1.65 7.78 -1.68
N GLN A 39 -1.13 6.73 -2.28
CA GLN A 39 -0.51 5.63 -1.56
C GLN A 39 0.99 5.62 -1.83
N THR A 40 1.79 5.48 -0.79
CA THR A 40 3.23 5.25 -0.93
C THR A 40 3.62 3.85 -0.47
N ASP A 41 4.60 3.30 -1.15
CA ASP A 41 5.30 2.05 -0.84
C ASP A 41 6.78 2.27 -1.15
N GLY A 42 7.67 1.59 -0.48
CA GLY A 42 9.11 1.74 -0.75
C GLY A 42 9.97 1.47 0.47
N GLY A 43 9.67 0.41 1.21
CA GLY A 43 10.49 -0.02 2.32
C GLY A 43 10.19 0.67 3.64
N LEU A 44 8.95 1.14 3.82
CA LEU A 44 8.44 1.62 5.11
C LEU A 44 8.54 0.53 6.16
N LYS A 45 9.01 0.87 7.38
CA LYS A 45 9.27 -0.12 8.45
C LYS A 45 8.81 0.33 9.83
N THR A 46 8.80 1.62 10.10
CA THR A 46 8.57 2.19 11.44
C THR A 46 7.43 3.19 11.41
N GLY A 47 6.90 3.55 12.58
CA GLY A 47 5.93 4.63 12.70
C GLY A 47 6.49 5.97 12.21
N LEU A 48 7.78 6.22 12.40
CA LEU A 48 8.42 7.42 11.88
C LEU A 48 8.40 7.49 10.35
N ASP A 49 8.57 6.35 9.65
CA ASP A 49 8.46 6.31 8.18
C ASP A 49 7.03 6.66 7.74
N VAL A 50 6.03 6.14 8.46
CA VAL A 50 4.61 6.47 8.21
C VAL A 50 4.36 7.97 8.42
N ILE A 51 4.84 8.55 9.50
CA ILE A 51 4.70 9.99 9.76
C ILE A 51 5.38 10.83 8.67
N LYS A 52 6.61 10.50 8.29
CA LYS A 52 7.30 11.21 7.20
C LYS A 52 6.51 11.12 5.88
N ALA A 53 6.01 9.94 5.55
CA ALA A 53 5.20 9.75 4.35
C ALA A 53 3.89 10.56 4.42
N THR A 54 3.24 10.62 5.58
CA THR A 54 2.06 11.47 5.81
C THR A 54 2.37 12.94 5.59
N LEU A 55 3.46 13.43 6.19
CA LEU A 55 3.90 14.83 6.02
C LEU A 55 4.19 15.18 4.55
N LEU A 56 4.69 14.22 3.78
CA LEU A 56 4.93 14.40 2.33
C LEU A 56 3.67 14.20 1.46
N GLY A 57 2.53 13.84 2.06
CA GLY A 57 1.25 13.80 1.39
C GLY A 57 0.60 12.43 1.18
N ALA A 58 1.09 11.36 1.80
CA ALA A 58 0.45 10.05 1.68
C ALA A 58 -0.83 9.96 2.52
N ASP A 59 -1.92 9.44 1.92
CA ASP A 59 -3.16 9.05 2.61
C ASP A 59 -3.14 7.58 3.04
N SER A 60 -2.27 6.75 2.45
CA SER A 60 -2.18 5.32 2.73
C SER A 60 -0.78 4.77 2.46
N PHE A 61 -0.49 3.62 3.04
CA PHE A 61 0.87 3.08 3.11
C PHE A 61 0.88 1.60 2.71
N GLY A 62 1.80 1.24 1.81
CA GLY A 62 2.05 -0.14 1.41
C GLY A 62 3.28 -0.72 2.12
N PHE A 63 3.15 -1.95 2.61
CA PHE A 63 4.22 -2.66 3.29
C PHE A 63 4.47 -4.01 2.61
N GLY A 64 5.63 -4.21 2.03
CA GLY A 64 6.01 -5.49 1.43
C GLY A 64 7.02 -6.25 2.26
N THR A 65 8.17 -5.64 2.51
CA THR A 65 9.33 -6.30 3.08
C THR A 65 9.14 -6.72 4.54
N VAL A 66 8.61 -5.85 5.38
CA VAL A 66 8.56 -6.11 6.82
C VAL A 66 7.52 -7.17 7.20
N PRO A 67 6.31 -7.21 6.62
CA PRO A 67 5.41 -8.34 6.81
C PRO A 67 6.02 -9.68 6.40
N MET A 68 6.79 -9.70 5.30
CA MET A 68 7.53 -10.92 4.92
C MET A 68 8.59 -11.30 5.94
N MET A 69 9.30 -10.31 6.52
CA MET A 69 10.27 -10.58 7.60
C MET A 69 9.58 -11.16 8.83
N ALA A 70 8.42 -10.64 9.21
CA ALA A 70 7.62 -11.18 10.30
C ALA A 70 7.23 -12.64 10.05
N LEU A 71 7.06 -13.05 8.78
CA LEU A 71 6.84 -14.44 8.37
C LEU A 71 8.12 -15.28 8.26
N GLY A 72 9.29 -14.71 8.55
CA GLY A 72 10.57 -15.44 8.55
C GLY A 72 11.43 -15.25 7.29
N CYS A 73 11.16 -14.24 6.47
CA CYS A 73 11.99 -13.90 5.32
C CYS A 73 13.38 -13.44 5.77
N LYS A 74 14.42 -13.99 5.15
CA LYS A 74 15.84 -13.69 5.42
C LYS A 74 16.49 -12.76 4.38
N TYR A 75 15.70 -12.08 3.56
CA TYR A 75 16.21 -11.13 2.56
C TYR A 75 17.13 -11.73 1.50
N LEU A 76 16.91 -12.97 1.11
CA LEU A 76 17.74 -13.67 0.13
C LEU A 76 17.66 -13.08 -1.29
N ARG A 77 16.61 -12.29 -1.58
CA ARG A 77 16.38 -11.65 -2.88
C ARG A 77 16.29 -12.60 -4.08
N ILE A 78 15.85 -13.83 -3.84
CA ILE A 78 15.62 -14.88 -4.85
C ILE A 78 14.12 -15.15 -5.06
N CYS A 79 13.24 -14.24 -4.63
CA CYS A 79 11.79 -14.41 -4.66
C CYS A 79 11.25 -14.70 -6.06
N HIS A 80 11.86 -14.12 -7.09
CA HIS A 80 11.47 -14.26 -8.50
C HIS A 80 11.86 -15.62 -9.11
N LEU A 81 12.65 -16.42 -8.41
CA LEU A 81 13.14 -17.72 -8.92
C LEU A 81 12.28 -18.91 -8.46
N ASN A 82 11.26 -18.68 -7.63
CA ASN A 82 10.46 -19.76 -7.01
C ASN A 82 11.27 -20.77 -6.16
N THR A 83 12.49 -20.41 -5.74
CA THR A 83 13.42 -21.24 -4.99
C THR A 83 13.71 -20.71 -3.59
N CYS A 84 12.73 -20.02 -2.99
CA CYS A 84 12.92 -19.37 -1.68
C CYS A 84 13.23 -20.41 -0.59
N ALA A 85 14.47 -20.37 -0.08
CA ALA A 85 14.94 -21.29 0.96
C ALA A 85 14.27 -21.12 2.34
N THR A 86 13.47 -20.06 2.53
CA THR A 86 12.67 -19.87 3.75
C THR A 86 11.20 -20.22 3.55
N GLY A 87 10.81 -20.66 2.35
CA GLY A 87 9.42 -21.02 2.04
C GLY A 87 8.43 -19.86 1.93
N VAL A 88 8.85 -18.60 2.20
CA VAL A 88 7.95 -17.43 2.24
C VAL A 88 7.44 -17.06 0.86
N ALA A 89 8.34 -17.01 -0.13
CA ALA A 89 8.03 -16.54 -1.48
C ALA A 89 8.29 -17.65 -2.52
N THR A 90 7.67 -18.80 -2.36
CA THR A 90 7.75 -19.92 -3.31
C THR A 90 6.40 -20.63 -3.35
N GLN A 91 6.06 -21.19 -4.50
CA GLN A 91 4.92 -22.09 -4.70
C GLN A 91 5.36 -23.57 -4.71
N GLU A 92 6.67 -23.85 -4.61
CA GLU A 92 7.19 -25.20 -4.57
C GLU A 92 6.77 -25.89 -3.27
N PRO A 93 5.93 -26.96 -3.32
CA PRO A 93 5.31 -27.55 -2.13
C PRO A 93 6.31 -28.10 -1.11
N ARG A 94 7.40 -28.69 -1.59
CA ARG A 94 8.45 -29.26 -0.74
C ARG A 94 9.17 -28.18 0.07
N LEU A 95 9.54 -27.06 -0.56
CA LEU A 95 10.21 -25.96 0.12
C LEU A 95 9.27 -25.31 1.14
N ARG A 96 7.99 -25.18 0.80
CA ARG A 96 6.99 -24.66 1.74
C ARG A 96 6.82 -25.57 2.96
N ALA A 97 6.63 -26.86 2.74
CA ALA A 97 6.42 -27.82 3.82
C ALA A 97 7.63 -27.90 4.76
N GLN A 98 8.85 -27.83 4.23
CA GLN A 98 10.06 -27.97 5.03
C GLN A 98 10.51 -26.70 5.72
N HIS A 99 10.32 -25.54 5.12
CA HIS A 99 10.98 -24.30 5.54
C HIS A 99 10.06 -23.17 5.95
N PHE A 100 8.78 -23.13 5.49
CA PHE A 100 7.88 -22.08 5.90
C PHE A 100 7.40 -22.29 7.35
N LYS A 101 7.76 -21.33 8.20
CA LYS A 101 7.40 -21.29 9.64
C LYS A 101 6.73 -19.97 10.01
N GLY A 102 6.14 -19.29 9.03
CA GLY A 102 5.44 -18.04 9.25
C GLY A 102 4.14 -18.26 10.03
N LEU A 103 3.85 -17.34 10.95
CA LEU A 103 2.62 -17.31 11.74
C LEU A 103 1.91 -15.98 11.50
N PRO A 104 0.60 -15.97 11.21
CA PRO A 104 -0.20 -14.75 11.05
C PRO A 104 -0.08 -13.81 12.25
N GLU A 105 0.01 -14.36 13.46
CA GLU A 105 0.10 -13.63 14.73
C GLU A 105 1.33 -12.71 14.78
N ARG A 106 2.42 -13.09 14.13
CA ARG A 106 3.63 -12.25 14.04
C ARG A 106 3.40 -11.02 13.17
N VAL A 107 2.63 -11.17 12.10
CA VAL A 107 2.26 -10.04 11.23
C VAL A 107 1.30 -9.11 11.97
N ILE A 108 0.32 -9.68 12.68
CA ILE A 108 -0.62 -8.90 13.51
C ILE A 108 0.15 -8.13 14.58
N ALA A 109 1.04 -8.77 15.32
CA ALA A 109 1.86 -8.14 16.34
C ALA A 109 2.72 -7.01 15.77
N TYR A 110 3.37 -7.24 14.61
CA TYR A 110 4.13 -6.19 13.94
C TYR A 110 3.29 -4.95 13.64
N PHE A 111 2.12 -5.12 13.02
CA PHE A 111 1.26 -3.98 12.71
C PHE A 111 0.68 -3.31 13.95
N THR A 112 0.40 -4.05 15.02
CA THR A 112 -0.01 -3.50 16.31
C THR A 112 1.09 -2.58 16.87
N TYR A 113 2.34 -3.04 16.90
CA TYR A 113 3.47 -2.21 17.34
C TYR A 113 3.72 -1.01 16.43
N LEU A 114 3.56 -1.18 15.11
CA LEU A 114 3.68 -0.07 14.16
C LEU A 114 2.64 1.01 14.44
N VAL A 115 1.39 0.62 14.68
CA VAL A 115 0.31 1.58 15.01
C VAL A 115 0.59 2.29 16.33
N GLU A 116 1.07 1.60 17.35
CA GLU A 116 1.45 2.23 18.62
C GLU A 116 2.64 3.19 18.44
N ASP A 117 3.58 2.87 17.58
CA ASP A 117 4.69 3.77 17.25
C ASP A 117 4.19 5.03 16.53
N VAL A 118 3.28 4.89 15.56
CA VAL A 118 2.60 6.02 14.91
C VAL A 118 1.86 6.88 15.94
N ARG A 119 1.09 6.28 16.86
CA ARG A 119 0.35 7.00 17.91
C ARG A 119 1.26 7.82 18.81
N ARG A 120 2.43 7.28 19.18
CA ARG A 120 3.43 8.00 19.97
C ARG A 120 3.98 9.23 19.23
N HIS A 121 4.25 9.09 17.94
CA HIS A 121 4.68 10.21 17.10
C HIS A 121 3.59 11.26 16.93
N LEU A 122 2.32 10.86 16.71
CA LEU A 122 1.18 11.80 16.64
C LEU A 122 1.06 12.59 17.94
N ALA A 123 1.13 11.93 19.09
CA ALA A 123 1.06 12.58 20.40
C ALA A 123 2.21 13.58 20.59
N ALA A 124 3.43 13.21 20.20
CA ALA A 124 4.59 14.12 20.29
C ALA A 124 4.45 15.36 19.40
N LEU A 125 3.75 15.24 18.25
CA LEU A 125 3.47 16.34 17.34
C LEU A 125 2.19 17.14 17.72
N GLY A 126 1.43 16.70 18.74
CA GLY A 126 0.16 17.31 19.12
C GLY A 126 -0.96 17.08 18.11
N ALA A 127 -0.83 16.10 17.21
CA ALA A 127 -1.83 15.75 16.21
C ALA A 127 -2.79 14.67 16.74
N ARG A 128 -4.07 14.76 16.37
CA ARG A 128 -5.10 13.80 16.78
C ARG A 128 -5.23 12.62 15.81
N SER A 129 -4.91 12.87 14.53
CA SER A 129 -5.02 11.89 13.45
C SER A 129 -3.89 12.05 12.45
N LEU A 130 -3.69 11.04 11.58
CA LEU A 130 -2.79 11.18 10.44
C LEU A 130 -3.29 12.24 9.46
N GLU A 131 -4.60 12.41 9.33
CA GLU A 131 -5.21 13.39 8.44
C GLU A 131 -4.78 14.83 8.78
N ASP A 132 -4.58 15.14 10.07
CA ASP A 132 -4.10 16.45 10.52
C ASP A 132 -2.68 16.77 10.01
N LEU A 133 -1.92 15.74 9.65
CA LEU A 133 -0.53 15.83 9.23
C LEU A 133 -0.32 15.70 7.71
N ILE A 134 -1.35 15.30 6.95
CA ILE A 134 -1.16 15.04 5.51
C ILE A 134 -0.74 16.33 4.80
N GLY A 135 0.45 16.27 4.16
CA GLY A 135 1.00 17.37 3.38
C GLY A 135 1.64 18.48 4.22
N ARG A 136 1.75 18.31 5.56
CA ARG A 136 2.44 19.24 6.46
C ARG A 136 3.97 19.09 6.39
N ALA A 137 4.51 19.11 5.17
CA ALA A 137 5.96 19.02 4.94
C ALA A 137 6.76 20.20 5.56
N ASP A 138 6.07 21.28 5.97
CA ASP A 138 6.63 22.36 6.78
C ASP A 138 7.16 21.90 8.14
N LEU A 139 6.65 20.79 8.69
CA LEU A 139 7.11 20.19 9.93
C LEU A 139 8.40 19.36 9.79
N LEU A 140 8.85 19.12 8.56
CA LEU A 140 10.12 18.42 8.32
C LEU A 140 11.30 19.36 8.54
N VAL A 141 12.21 18.93 9.40
CA VAL A 141 13.48 19.64 9.70
C VAL A 141 14.64 18.79 9.19
N GLU A 142 15.59 19.45 8.55
CA GLU A 142 16.82 18.82 8.11
C GLU A 142 17.73 18.57 9.31
N ARG A 143 18.39 17.42 9.31
CA ARG A 143 19.36 17.11 10.36
C ARG A 143 20.67 17.83 10.08
N GLU A 144 21.22 18.44 11.11
CA GLU A 144 22.54 19.12 11.05
C GLU A 144 23.70 18.12 11.24
N ASP A 145 23.47 17.05 12.01
CA ASP A 145 24.46 16.04 12.38
C ASP A 145 24.62 14.93 11.33
N VAL A 146 24.72 15.30 10.06
CA VAL A 146 24.89 14.35 8.95
C VAL A 146 26.27 14.50 8.30
N PRO A 147 26.81 13.42 7.68
CA PRO A 147 28.08 13.51 6.94
C PRO A 147 28.07 14.63 5.90
N HIS A 148 29.18 15.28 5.70
CA HIS A 148 29.34 16.43 4.78
C HIS A 148 28.70 16.18 3.39
N ARG A 149 28.87 14.99 2.83
CA ARG A 149 28.24 14.63 1.54
C ARG A 149 26.71 14.70 1.54
N GLN A 150 26.07 14.46 2.67
CA GLN A 150 24.60 14.54 2.80
C GLN A 150 24.14 15.98 3.01
N GLN A 151 24.98 16.85 3.58
CA GLN A 151 24.70 18.29 3.72
C GLN A 151 24.59 19.00 2.37
N LEU A 152 25.15 18.41 1.30
CA LEU A 152 25.07 18.95 -0.06
C LEU A 152 23.73 18.66 -0.76
N LEU A 153 22.85 17.88 -0.14
CA LEU A 153 21.53 17.57 -0.73
C LEU A 153 20.58 18.75 -0.54
N ASP A 154 20.03 19.25 -1.64
CA ASP A 154 18.92 20.20 -1.59
C ASP A 154 17.60 19.46 -1.35
N LEU A 155 17.08 19.55 -0.13
CA LEU A 155 15.80 18.95 0.28
C LEU A 155 14.61 19.94 0.19
N SER A 156 14.83 21.16 -0.32
CA SER A 156 13.77 22.17 -0.44
C SER A 156 12.58 21.68 -1.27
N ARG A 157 12.85 20.87 -2.29
CA ARG A 157 11.79 20.27 -3.15
C ARG A 157 10.83 19.38 -2.38
N LEU A 158 11.25 18.73 -1.30
CA LEU A 158 10.36 17.91 -0.47
C LEU A 158 9.31 18.77 0.26
N LYS A 159 9.61 20.05 0.51
CA LYS A 159 8.73 20.98 1.24
C LYS A 159 7.87 21.86 0.31
N ALA A 160 8.12 21.83 -1.00
CA ALA A 160 7.50 22.77 -1.95
C ALA A 160 5.97 22.75 -1.92
N SER A 161 5.36 21.60 -1.73
CA SER A 161 3.90 21.48 -1.67
C SER A 161 3.28 22.14 -0.44
N ALA A 162 3.98 22.24 0.68
CA ALA A 162 3.45 22.86 1.91
C ALA A 162 3.16 24.35 1.74
N SER A 163 3.89 25.02 0.84
CA SER A 163 3.77 26.46 0.57
C SER A 163 2.64 26.83 -0.38
N LEU A 164 1.86 25.88 -0.90
CA LEU A 164 0.77 26.15 -1.83
C LEU A 164 -0.49 26.59 -1.09
N PRO A 165 -0.92 27.88 -1.18
CA PRO A 165 -2.08 28.37 -0.46
C PRO A 165 -3.39 27.83 -1.06
N GLY A 166 -4.39 27.59 -0.22
CA GLY A 166 -5.76 27.30 -0.62
C GLY A 166 -6.01 25.95 -1.32
N ALA A 167 -4.96 25.18 -1.62
CA ALA A 167 -5.12 23.87 -2.26
C ALA A 167 -5.30 22.77 -1.20
N ALA A 168 -6.25 21.86 -1.42
CA ALA A 168 -6.46 20.70 -0.55
C ALA A 168 -5.15 19.90 -0.35
N SER A 169 -4.90 19.46 0.88
CA SER A 169 -3.68 18.70 1.23
C SER A 169 -3.89 17.19 1.13
N HIS A 170 -5.13 16.72 1.18
CA HIS A 170 -5.51 15.32 1.16
C HIS A 170 -6.82 15.10 0.42
N ARG A 171 -7.24 13.85 0.29
CA ARG A 171 -8.50 13.51 -0.33
C ARG A 171 -9.67 13.92 0.56
N ALA A 172 -10.53 14.81 0.06
CA ALA A 172 -11.79 15.20 0.70
C ALA A 172 -13.02 14.60 -0.01
N ALA A 173 -12.92 14.31 -1.32
CA ALA A 173 -14.03 13.74 -2.07
C ALA A 173 -14.30 12.27 -1.65
N PRO A 174 -15.58 11.86 -1.56
CA PRO A 174 -15.92 10.47 -1.28
C PRO A 174 -15.35 9.54 -2.36
N PRO A 175 -15.11 8.24 -2.03
CA PRO A 175 -14.68 7.28 -3.04
C PRO A 175 -15.73 7.20 -4.14
N ILE A 176 -15.27 7.32 -5.39
CA ILE A 176 -16.10 6.98 -6.53
C ILE A 176 -16.15 5.45 -6.56
N ALA A 177 -17.27 4.88 -6.10
CA ALA A 177 -17.53 3.47 -6.31
C ALA A 177 -17.76 3.26 -7.81
N ALA A 178 -16.83 2.62 -8.49
CA ALA A 178 -17.10 2.16 -9.84
C ALA A 178 -18.24 1.12 -9.75
N PRO A 179 -19.32 1.29 -10.53
CA PRO A 179 -20.36 0.26 -10.58
C PRO A 179 -19.72 -1.06 -11.06
N PRO A 180 -20.24 -2.21 -10.62
CA PRO A 180 -19.81 -3.48 -11.19
C PRO A 180 -20.07 -3.47 -12.70
N SER A 181 -19.26 -4.20 -13.49
CA SER A 181 -19.55 -4.33 -14.91
C SER A 181 -20.93 -4.93 -15.08
N PRO A 182 -21.69 -4.54 -16.13
CA PRO A 182 -23.00 -5.12 -16.39
C PRO A 182 -22.96 -6.65 -16.44
N LEU A 183 -21.92 -7.22 -17.04
CA LEU A 183 -21.70 -8.65 -17.08
C LEU A 183 -21.49 -9.26 -15.68
N ALA A 184 -20.72 -8.60 -14.81
CA ALA A 184 -20.51 -9.07 -13.44
C ALA A 184 -21.81 -9.07 -12.63
N GLN A 185 -22.66 -8.06 -12.82
CA GLN A 185 -23.98 -7.99 -12.20
C GLN A 185 -24.91 -9.07 -12.74
N GLN A 186 -24.96 -9.24 -14.06
CA GLN A 186 -25.75 -10.31 -14.69
C GLN A 186 -25.35 -11.71 -14.16
N LEU A 187 -24.05 -12.00 -14.11
CA LEU A 187 -23.56 -13.28 -13.58
C LEU A 187 -23.92 -13.46 -12.09
N LEU A 188 -23.91 -12.40 -11.31
CA LEU A 188 -24.35 -12.44 -9.92
C LEU A 188 -25.84 -12.80 -9.83
N ASP A 189 -26.68 -12.10 -10.59
CA ASP A 189 -28.14 -12.27 -10.54
C ASP A 189 -28.58 -13.65 -11.03
N GLU A 190 -27.91 -14.20 -12.06
CA GLU A 190 -28.21 -15.51 -12.62
C GLU A 190 -27.66 -16.68 -11.79
N ALA A 191 -26.40 -16.56 -11.30
CA ALA A 191 -25.71 -17.68 -10.69
C ALA A 191 -25.93 -17.78 -9.18
N PHE A 192 -26.10 -16.65 -8.47
CA PHE A 192 -26.19 -16.67 -7.02
C PHE A 192 -27.37 -17.48 -6.47
N PRO A 193 -28.62 -17.37 -7.02
CA PRO A 193 -29.74 -18.18 -6.56
C PRO A 193 -29.51 -19.68 -6.73
N GLU A 194 -28.92 -20.08 -7.87
CA GLU A 194 -28.62 -21.48 -8.18
C GLU A 194 -27.57 -22.05 -7.21
N LEU A 195 -26.47 -21.33 -7.02
CA LEU A 195 -25.40 -21.73 -6.12
C LEU A 195 -25.88 -21.76 -4.66
N LYS A 196 -26.71 -20.82 -4.25
CA LYS A 196 -27.33 -20.81 -2.92
C LYS A 196 -28.21 -22.02 -2.69
N ALA A 197 -28.87 -22.54 -3.75
CA ALA A 197 -29.67 -23.77 -3.71
C ALA A 197 -28.82 -25.05 -3.85
N GLY A 198 -27.48 -24.96 -3.83
CA GLY A 198 -26.56 -26.09 -3.95
C GLY A 198 -26.43 -26.65 -5.37
N ARG A 199 -26.89 -25.93 -6.38
CA ARG A 199 -26.80 -26.36 -7.78
C ARG A 199 -25.53 -25.80 -8.42
N SER A 200 -24.90 -26.59 -9.30
CA SER A 200 -23.75 -26.14 -10.09
C SER A 200 -24.20 -25.27 -11.26
N VAL A 201 -23.42 -24.23 -11.55
CA VAL A 201 -23.70 -23.32 -12.67
C VAL A 201 -22.46 -23.27 -13.58
N ARG A 202 -22.73 -23.45 -14.89
CA ARG A 202 -21.71 -23.25 -15.93
C ARG A 202 -22.22 -22.22 -16.94
N ARG A 203 -21.40 -21.23 -17.24
CA ARG A 203 -21.70 -20.18 -18.23
C ARG A 203 -20.49 -19.97 -19.12
N GLU A 204 -20.75 -19.72 -20.39
CA GLU A 204 -19.77 -19.20 -21.33
C GLU A 204 -20.15 -17.77 -21.68
N VAL A 205 -19.25 -16.86 -21.46
CA VAL A 205 -19.47 -15.42 -21.66
C VAL A 205 -18.32 -14.80 -22.44
N ARG A 206 -18.63 -13.83 -23.28
CA ARG A 206 -17.60 -13.02 -23.93
C ARG A 206 -17.21 -11.90 -22.98
N ILE A 207 -15.91 -11.75 -22.75
CA ILE A 207 -15.35 -10.72 -21.88
C ILE A 207 -14.58 -9.68 -22.68
N ASP A 208 -14.48 -8.48 -22.17
CA ASP A 208 -13.65 -7.42 -22.71
C ASP A 208 -12.68 -6.84 -21.63
N THR A 209 -11.96 -5.78 -21.98
CA THR A 209 -10.98 -5.16 -21.07
C THR A 209 -11.60 -4.46 -19.86
N GLN A 210 -12.91 -4.21 -19.87
CA GLN A 210 -13.64 -3.58 -18.75
C GLN A 210 -14.14 -4.63 -17.75
N ASP A 211 -14.27 -5.88 -18.16
CA ASP A 211 -14.76 -6.99 -17.32
C ASP A 211 -13.66 -7.52 -16.39
N ARG A 212 -13.15 -6.65 -15.55
CA ARG A 212 -12.12 -7.00 -14.56
C ARG A 212 -12.78 -7.64 -13.34
N SER A 213 -12.08 -8.60 -12.74
CA SER A 213 -12.51 -9.26 -11.50
C SER A 213 -13.90 -9.91 -11.60
N LEU A 214 -14.26 -10.46 -12.77
CA LEU A 214 -15.47 -11.26 -12.93
C LEU A 214 -15.52 -12.35 -11.85
N GLY A 215 -16.68 -12.54 -11.26
CA GLY A 215 -16.89 -13.51 -10.19
C GLY A 215 -16.53 -13.02 -8.78
N ALA A 216 -15.81 -11.92 -8.61
CA ALA A 216 -15.49 -11.41 -7.27
C ALA A 216 -16.75 -11.00 -6.48
N GLY A 217 -17.73 -10.38 -7.15
CA GLY A 217 -19.03 -10.05 -6.55
C GLY A 217 -19.80 -11.30 -6.13
N LEU A 218 -19.80 -12.32 -7.00
CA LEU A 218 -20.43 -13.61 -6.71
C LEU A 218 -19.77 -14.34 -5.54
N ALA A 219 -18.42 -14.39 -5.53
CA ALA A 219 -17.68 -14.98 -4.41
C ALA A 219 -17.96 -14.24 -3.09
N GLY A 220 -18.00 -12.90 -3.12
CA GLY A 220 -18.35 -12.10 -1.96
C GLY A 220 -19.78 -12.31 -1.47
N ALA A 221 -20.75 -12.48 -2.39
CA ALA A 221 -22.13 -12.78 -2.04
C ALA A 221 -22.27 -14.19 -1.40
N LEU A 222 -21.56 -15.17 -1.95
CA LEU A 222 -21.52 -16.53 -1.39
C LEU A 222 -20.86 -16.56 0.00
N ALA A 223 -19.74 -15.88 0.18
CA ALA A 223 -19.07 -15.78 1.48
C ALA A 223 -19.98 -15.13 2.55
N LYS A 224 -20.76 -14.12 2.18
CA LYS A 224 -21.76 -13.52 3.09
C LYS A 224 -22.93 -14.45 3.43
N ALA A 225 -23.32 -15.33 2.50
CA ALA A 225 -24.45 -16.21 2.68
C ALA A 225 -24.14 -17.51 3.44
N PHE A 226 -22.91 -17.98 3.35
CA PHE A 226 -22.49 -19.28 3.90
C PHE A 226 -21.36 -19.20 4.94
N GLY A 227 -20.85 -18.00 5.25
CA GLY A 227 -19.91 -17.76 6.33
C GLY A 227 -18.58 -17.51 6.09
#